data_7cf13e3e3eb040df5448e12d983a8c71
#
_entry.id   7cf13e3e3eb040df5448e12d983a8c71
#
_cell.length_a   1.000
_cell.length_b   1.000
_cell.length_c   1.000
_cell.angle_alpha   90.00
_cell.angle_beta   90.00
_cell.angle_gamma   90.00
#
_symmetry.space_group_name_H-M   'P 1'
#
loop_
_entity.id
_entity.type
_entity.pdbx_description
1 polymer ?
#
loop_
_entity_poly.entity_id
_entity_poly.type
_entity_poly.pdbx_seq_one_letter_code
_entity_poly.pdbx_strand_id
1 'polypeptide(L)'
;TGEDCTEFLEWIYPKNIGNLAIGRERYTPMLDEKGEIIDDVVIFRMGEKKYWISTLFRAEMFRWFEAHKGEYQAAWEDITPQWEMYAVQGPKSLEMVNQLMERPSDDQKFFEIRENKIEGIPVYINRAGFTGEKLGFEIYFPKQEAPKMEGKLRELAESLGGKEVTEFQVMAWTLPCEAGFYYMRDLRHT
;
A
#
# COMPACT_ATOMS: atom_id res chain seq x y z
N THR A 1 -8.68 -13.60 -0.04
CA THR A 1 -9.40 -14.33 -1.11
C THR A 1 -10.59 -15.11 -0.56
N GLY A 2 -11.50 -15.61 -1.41
CA GLY A 2 -12.62 -16.48 -1.04
C GLY A 2 -13.96 -15.98 -1.58
N GLU A 3 -14.97 -16.84 -1.56
CA GLU A 3 -16.31 -16.52 -2.12
C GLU A 3 -16.93 -15.32 -1.41
N ASP A 4 -16.78 -15.25 -0.08
CA ASP A 4 -17.37 -14.21 0.78
C ASP A 4 -16.33 -13.18 1.24
N CYS A 5 -15.17 -13.08 0.56
CA CYS A 5 -14.11 -12.20 1.05
C CYS A 5 -14.51 -10.72 1.04
N THR A 6 -15.36 -10.28 0.14
CA THR A 6 -15.86 -8.90 0.11
C THR A 6 -16.76 -8.62 1.29
N GLU A 7 -17.74 -9.50 1.55
CA GLU A 7 -18.68 -9.40 2.66
C GLU A 7 -17.96 -9.50 4.00
N PHE A 8 -16.94 -10.36 4.08
CA PHE A 8 -16.09 -10.45 5.27
C PHE A 8 -15.34 -9.14 5.52
N LEU A 9 -14.73 -8.54 4.49
CA LEU A 9 -14.04 -7.27 4.64
C LEU A 9 -15.00 -6.11 4.97
N GLU A 10 -16.23 -6.12 4.44
CA GLU A 10 -17.30 -5.18 4.84
C GLU A 10 -17.68 -5.32 6.31
N TRP A 11 -17.62 -6.55 6.86
CA TRP A 11 -17.87 -6.80 8.27
C TRP A 11 -16.74 -6.29 9.17
N ILE A 12 -15.48 -6.42 8.71
CA ILE A 12 -14.29 -6.06 9.49
C ILE A 12 -14.00 -4.57 9.48
N TYR A 13 -14.21 -3.89 8.36
CA TYR A 13 -13.77 -2.51 8.17
C TYR A 13 -14.94 -1.53 8.09
N PRO A 14 -14.83 -0.35 8.73
CA PRO A 14 -15.92 0.62 8.78
C PRO A 14 -16.18 1.34 7.45
N LYS A 15 -15.23 1.30 6.51
CA LYS A 15 -15.44 1.85 5.17
C LYS A 15 -15.98 0.79 4.23
N ASN A 16 -16.88 1.20 3.34
CA ASN A 16 -17.47 0.33 2.33
C ASN A 16 -16.40 -0.22 1.37
N ILE A 17 -16.20 -1.53 1.36
CA ILE A 17 -15.23 -2.24 0.51
C ILE A 17 -15.91 -2.78 -0.75
N GLY A 18 -17.20 -3.14 -0.66
CA GLY A 18 -17.96 -3.72 -1.76
C GLY A 18 -18.05 -2.82 -2.99
N ASN A 19 -18.08 -1.50 -2.80
CA ASN A 19 -18.10 -0.54 -3.91
C ASN A 19 -16.70 -0.15 -4.44
N LEU A 20 -15.62 -0.73 -3.91
CA LEU A 20 -14.27 -0.48 -4.40
C LEU A 20 -14.09 -1.17 -5.75
N ALA A 21 -13.77 -0.42 -6.80
CA ALA A 21 -13.52 -1.00 -8.11
C ALA A 21 -12.20 -1.80 -8.14
N ILE A 22 -12.10 -2.79 -9.02
CA ILE A 22 -10.83 -3.51 -9.27
C ILE A 22 -9.76 -2.52 -9.73
N GLY A 23 -8.54 -2.66 -9.23
CA GLY A 23 -7.44 -1.72 -9.48
C GLY A 23 -7.51 -0.44 -8.64
N ARG A 24 -8.37 -0.41 -7.62
CA ARG A 24 -8.47 0.73 -6.70
C ARG A 24 -8.06 0.31 -5.29
N GLU A 25 -7.68 1.31 -4.50
CA GLU A 25 -7.39 1.11 -3.08
C GLU A 25 -8.30 1.92 -2.18
N ARG A 26 -8.31 1.54 -0.92
CA ARG A 26 -9.00 2.24 0.16
C ARG A 26 -8.21 2.20 1.45
N TYR A 27 -7.88 3.37 1.97
CA TYR A 27 -7.34 3.51 3.32
C TYR A 27 -8.49 3.48 4.32
N THR A 28 -8.39 2.66 5.36
CA THR A 28 -9.42 2.49 6.39
C THR A 28 -8.80 2.08 7.74
N PRO A 29 -9.33 2.56 8.88
CA PRO A 29 -8.98 1.97 10.17
C PRO A 29 -9.61 0.57 10.30
N MET A 30 -9.01 -0.26 11.15
CA MET A 30 -9.60 -1.46 11.72
C MET A 30 -9.90 -1.18 13.18
N LEU A 31 -11.14 -1.39 13.61
CA LEU A 31 -11.63 -1.03 14.93
C LEU A 31 -12.01 -2.28 15.71
N ASP A 32 -11.89 -2.22 17.03
CA ASP A 32 -12.47 -3.23 17.92
C ASP A 32 -13.96 -2.95 18.20
N GLU A 33 -14.59 -3.78 19.04
CA GLU A 33 -16.02 -3.68 19.38
C GLU A 33 -16.35 -2.40 20.19
N LYS A 34 -15.35 -1.72 20.74
CA LYS A 34 -15.52 -0.44 21.47
C LYS A 34 -15.29 0.76 20.56
N GLY A 35 -14.88 0.53 19.31
CA GLY A 35 -14.50 1.57 18.37
C GLY A 35 -13.06 2.07 18.55
N GLU A 36 -12.23 1.37 19.32
CA GLU A 36 -10.82 1.70 19.45
C GLU A 36 -10.03 1.18 18.24
N ILE A 37 -9.01 1.93 17.83
CA ILE A 37 -8.23 1.60 16.63
C ILE A 37 -7.28 0.45 16.93
N ILE A 38 -7.43 -0.67 16.22
CA ILE A 38 -6.50 -1.81 16.23
C ILE A 38 -5.34 -1.54 15.26
N ASP A 39 -5.68 -1.10 14.04
CA ASP A 39 -4.74 -0.88 12.94
C ASP A 39 -5.30 0.16 11.99
N ASP A 40 -4.47 0.67 11.09
CA ASP A 40 -4.88 1.37 9.88
C ASP A 40 -4.28 0.64 8.67
N VAL A 41 -5.09 0.42 7.67
CA VAL A 41 -4.71 -0.44 6.54
C VAL A 41 -5.01 0.22 5.21
N VAL A 42 -4.27 -0.21 4.19
CA VAL A 42 -4.61 0.06 2.79
C VAL A 42 -5.09 -1.24 2.16
N ILE A 43 -6.31 -1.23 1.65
CA ILE A 43 -6.96 -2.37 1.00
C ILE A 43 -6.98 -2.14 -0.50
N PHE A 44 -6.33 -3.00 -1.27
CA PHE A 44 -6.30 -3.00 -2.73
C PHE A 44 -7.25 -4.06 -3.26
N ARG A 45 -8.16 -3.71 -4.15
CA ARG A 45 -8.96 -4.71 -4.86
C ARG A 45 -8.23 -5.18 -6.12
N MET A 46 -7.61 -6.35 -6.01
CA MET A 46 -6.78 -6.94 -7.08
C MET A 46 -7.58 -7.78 -8.09
N GLY A 47 -8.82 -8.12 -7.75
CA GLY A 47 -9.72 -8.91 -8.58
C GLY A 47 -11.10 -9.01 -7.96
N GLU A 48 -12.01 -9.76 -8.58
CA GLU A 48 -13.40 -9.90 -8.07
C GLU A 48 -13.42 -10.42 -6.64
N LYS A 49 -12.61 -11.44 -6.35
CA LYS A 49 -12.52 -12.14 -5.04
C LYS A 49 -11.08 -12.16 -4.52
N LYS A 50 -10.31 -11.11 -4.82
CA LYS A 50 -8.91 -11.00 -4.44
C LYS A 50 -8.59 -9.61 -3.97
N TYR A 51 -8.10 -9.52 -2.73
CA TYR A 51 -7.64 -8.28 -2.12
C TYR A 51 -6.20 -8.45 -1.61
N TRP A 52 -5.43 -7.37 -1.67
CA TRP A 52 -4.22 -7.20 -0.88
C TRP A 52 -4.52 -6.22 0.24
N ILE A 53 -3.88 -6.44 1.39
CA ILE A 53 -4.03 -5.56 2.56
C ILE A 53 -2.62 -5.24 3.06
N SER A 54 -2.27 -3.96 3.02
CA SER A 54 -1.05 -3.46 3.65
C SER A 54 -1.38 -3.06 5.09
N THR A 55 -0.64 -3.60 6.04
CA THR A 55 -0.84 -3.45 7.49
C THR A 55 0.50 -3.33 8.21
N LEU A 56 0.54 -2.56 9.29
CA LEU A 56 1.68 -2.51 10.21
C LEU A 56 1.60 -3.59 11.30
N PHE A 57 0.40 -4.09 11.59
CA PHE A 57 0.11 -4.99 12.72
C PHE A 57 -0.48 -6.33 12.24
N ARG A 58 0.23 -6.99 11.32
CA ARG A 58 -0.21 -8.25 10.69
C ARG A 58 -0.70 -9.30 11.69
N ALA A 59 0.02 -9.49 12.79
CA ALA A 59 -0.34 -10.52 13.77
C ALA A 59 -1.67 -10.20 14.47
N GLU A 60 -1.90 -8.93 14.77
CA GLU A 60 -3.15 -8.42 15.33
C GLU A 60 -4.29 -8.57 14.32
N MET A 61 -4.07 -8.17 13.08
CA MET A 61 -5.05 -8.30 12.00
C MET A 61 -5.44 -9.76 11.79
N PHE A 62 -4.50 -10.70 11.76
CA PHE A 62 -4.81 -12.12 11.59
C PHE A 62 -5.59 -12.69 12.76
N ARG A 63 -5.23 -12.33 14.01
CA ARG A 63 -6.01 -12.73 15.19
C ARG A 63 -7.44 -12.20 15.14
N TRP A 64 -7.60 -10.94 14.72
CA TRP A 64 -8.92 -10.32 14.57
C TRP A 64 -9.75 -11.02 13.50
N PHE A 65 -9.14 -11.31 12.35
CA PHE A 65 -9.81 -12.06 11.28
C PHE A 65 -10.25 -13.44 11.73
N GLU A 66 -9.39 -14.20 12.40
CA GLU A 66 -9.75 -15.54 12.92
C GLU A 66 -10.89 -15.47 13.94
N ALA A 67 -10.89 -14.49 14.81
CA ALA A 67 -11.92 -14.30 15.83
C ALA A 67 -13.30 -13.95 15.22
N HIS A 68 -13.32 -13.30 14.05
CA HIS A 68 -14.54 -12.78 13.44
C HIS A 68 -14.90 -13.45 12.10
N LYS A 69 -14.15 -14.49 11.71
CA LYS A 69 -14.39 -15.20 10.45
C LYS A 69 -15.80 -15.82 10.37
N GLY A 70 -16.28 -16.38 11.47
CA GLY A 70 -17.56 -17.06 11.47
C GLY A 70 -17.67 -18.12 10.37
N GLU A 71 -18.75 -18.07 9.60
CA GLU A 71 -19.02 -18.99 8.48
C GLU A 71 -18.56 -18.43 7.12
N TYR A 72 -17.96 -17.22 7.08
CA TYR A 72 -17.51 -16.64 5.83
C TYR A 72 -16.46 -17.52 5.13
N GLN A 73 -16.67 -17.77 3.84
CA GLN A 73 -15.69 -18.45 2.99
C GLN A 73 -14.61 -17.46 2.56
N ALA A 74 -13.79 -17.06 3.51
CA ALA A 74 -12.65 -16.15 3.34
C ALA A 74 -11.37 -16.83 3.83
N ALA A 75 -10.26 -16.55 3.15
CA ALA A 75 -8.92 -17.02 3.49
C ALA A 75 -7.90 -15.92 3.29
N TRP A 76 -6.86 -15.92 4.11
CA TRP A 76 -5.76 -14.95 4.03
C TRP A 76 -4.41 -15.65 4.22
N GLU A 77 -3.40 -15.03 3.69
CA GLU A 77 -2.02 -15.47 3.80
C GLU A 77 -1.08 -14.27 3.88
N ASP A 78 0.08 -14.46 4.48
CA ASP A 78 1.15 -13.49 4.46
C ASP A 78 1.97 -13.60 3.17
N ILE A 79 1.85 -12.63 2.30
CA ILE A 79 2.61 -12.56 1.04
C ILE A 79 3.87 -11.68 1.12
N THR A 80 4.15 -11.07 2.28
CA THR A 80 5.35 -10.24 2.51
C THR A 80 6.67 -10.94 2.12
N PRO A 81 6.84 -12.27 2.32
CA PRO A 81 8.05 -12.94 1.85
C PRO A 81 8.24 -12.97 0.33
N GLN A 82 7.18 -12.72 -0.44
CA GLN A 82 7.17 -12.79 -1.90
C GLN A 82 7.35 -11.43 -2.57
N TRP A 83 6.98 -10.35 -1.87
CA TRP A 83 6.91 -9.01 -2.41
C TRP A 83 7.77 -8.02 -1.62
N GLU A 84 8.24 -6.99 -2.33
CA GLU A 84 8.88 -5.81 -1.75
C GLU A 84 8.18 -4.58 -2.30
N MET A 85 8.22 -3.46 -1.55
CA MET A 85 7.63 -2.20 -1.97
C MET A 85 8.61 -1.06 -1.72
N TYR A 86 8.80 -0.22 -2.75
CA TYR A 86 9.51 1.05 -2.62
C TYR A 86 8.61 2.22 -2.98
N ALA A 87 8.65 3.26 -2.16
CA ALA A 87 7.93 4.50 -2.38
C ALA A 87 8.79 5.50 -3.15
N VAL A 88 8.24 6.07 -4.22
CA VAL A 88 8.83 7.14 -5.02
C VAL A 88 7.96 8.37 -4.83
N GLN A 89 8.41 9.34 -4.05
CA GLN A 89 7.60 10.46 -3.59
C GLN A 89 8.23 11.80 -3.98
N GLY A 90 7.40 12.80 -4.23
CA GLY A 90 7.83 14.17 -4.52
C GLY A 90 7.56 14.63 -5.95
N PRO A 91 7.88 15.88 -6.28
CA PRO A 91 7.47 16.52 -7.54
C PRO A 91 8.05 15.87 -8.81
N LYS A 92 9.15 15.13 -8.68
CA LYS A 92 9.80 14.40 -9.78
C LYS A 92 9.37 12.93 -9.89
N SER A 93 8.48 12.46 -9.01
CA SER A 93 8.09 11.05 -8.95
C SER A 93 7.43 10.56 -10.25
N LEU A 94 6.57 11.36 -10.89
CA LEU A 94 5.96 11.00 -12.16
C LEU A 94 7.00 10.87 -13.29
N GLU A 95 7.92 11.84 -13.38
CA GLU A 95 9.01 11.78 -14.34
C GLU A 95 9.87 10.52 -14.15
N MET A 96 10.17 10.20 -12.89
CA MET A 96 10.95 9.02 -12.53
C MET A 96 10.23 7.71 -12.90
N VAL A 97 8.97 7.56 -12.53
CA VAL A 97 8.23 6.32 -12.85
C VAL A 97 8.01 6.15 -14.34
N ASN A 98 7.78 7.23 -15.09
CA ASN A 98 7.64 7.16 -16.55
C ASN A 98 8.93 6.75 -17.26
N GLN A 99 10.10 7.03 -16.70
CA GLN A 99 11.37 6.53 -17.22
C GLN A 99 11.64 5.05 -16.89
N LEU A 100 11.03 4.54 -15.80
CA LEU A 100 11.21 3.16 -15.38
C LEU A 100 10.23 2.19 -16.02
N MET A 101 8.97 2.61 -16.17
CA MET A 101 7.86 1.75 -16.55
C MET A 101 7.74 1.59 -18.06
N GLU A 102 7.33 0.40 -18.52
CA GLU A 102 7.04 0.17 -19.93
C GLU A 102 5.79 0.96 -20.40
N ARG A 103 4.84 1.21 -19.51
CA ARG A 103 3.66 2.05 -19.77
C ARG A 103 3.70 3.29 -18.89
N PRO A 104 3.56 4.49 -19.46
CA PRO A 104 3.50 5.73 -18.68
C PRO A 104 2.36 5.75 -17.66
N SER A 105 2.53 6.53 -16.59
CA SER A 105 1.58 6.66 -15.48
C SER A 105 0.84 8.01 -15.45
N ASP A 106 0.91 8.79 -16.55
CA ASP A 106 0.31 10.13 -16.62
C ASP A 106 -1.21 10.13 -16.42
N ASP A 107 -1.88 9.09 -16.91
CA ASP A 107 -3.33 8.91 -16.80
C ASP A 107 -3.78 8.20 -15.50
N GLN A 108 -2.84 7.71 -14.71
CA GLN A 108 -3.15 6.96 -13.49
C GLN A 108 -3.75 7.89 -12.43
N LYS A 109 -4.89 7.48 -11.90
CA LYS A 109 -5.62 8.27 -10.89
C LYS A 109 -5.05 8.03 -9.49
N PHE A 110 -5.22 9.00 -8.62
CA PHE A 110 -4.90 8.82 -7.20
C PHE A 110 -5.67 7.62 -6.64
N PHE A 111 -5.00 6.77 -5.83
CA PHE A 111 -5.53 5.52 -5.31
C PHE A 111 -5.90 4.49 -6.40
N GLU A 112 -5.10 4.45 -7.44
CA GLU A 112 -5.17 3.43 -8.48
C GLU A 112 -3.89 2.59 -8.48
N ILE A 113 -4.06 1.27 -8.40
CA ILE A 113 -3.00 0.28 -8.57
C ILE A 113 -3.20 -0.47 -9.88
N ARG A 114 -2.15 -0.64 -10.67
CA ARG A 114 -2.20 -1.38 -11.92
C ARG A 114 -0.92 -2.16 -12.20
N GLU A 115 -1.04 -3.19 -13.00
CA GLU A 115 0.11 -3.94 -13.51
C GLU A 115 0.93 -3.11 -14.47
N ASN A 116 2.25 -3.25 -14.40
CA ASN A 116 3.22 -2.68 -15.31
C ASN A 116 4.46 -3.57 -15.36
N LYS A 117 5.51 -3.14 -16.04
CA LYS A 117 6.80 -3.81 -16.05
C LYS A 117 7.94 -2.81 -15.97
N ILE A 118 9.05 -3.27 -15.41
CA ILE A 118 10.34 -2.59 -15.42
C ILE A 118 11.35 -3.56 -16.04
N GLU A 119 11.81 -3.27 -17.25
CA GLU A 119 12.72 -4.18 -18.01
C GLU A 119 12.24 -5.63 -18.07
N GLY A 120 10.96 -5.81 -18.38
CA GLY A 120 10.31 -7.11 -18.45
C GLY A 120 9.93 -7.73 -17.10
N ILE A 121 10.38 -7.18 -15.97
CA ILE A 121 10.00 -7.64 -14.62
C ILE A 121 8.57 -7.15 -14.33
N PRO A 122 7.62 -8.05 -14.06
CA PRO A 122 6.27 -7.64 -13.71
C PRO A 122 6.25 -6.93 -12.36
N VAL A 123 5.57 -5.79 -12.31
CA VAL A 123 5.39 -4.97 -11.11
C VAL A 123 3.94 -4.50 -11.01
N TYR A 124 3.53 -4.11 -9.81
CA TYR A 124 2.36 -3.27 -9.63
C TYR A 124 2.83 -1.86 -9.30
N ILE A 125 2.22 -0.86 -9.94
CA ILE A 125 2.43 0.54 -9.61
C ILE A 125 1.14 1.12 -9.06
N ASN A 126 1.23 1.71 -7.89
CA ASN A 126 0.15 2.37 -7.20
C ASN A 126 0.42 3.87 -7.15
N ARG A 127 -0.54 4.69 -7.60
CA ARG A 127 -0.43 6.14 -7.45
C ARG A 127 -0.96 6.56 -6.09
N ALA A 128 -0.09 6.49 -5.11
CA ALA A 128 -0.36 6.83 -3.72
C ALA A 128 0.92 7.20 -2.99
N GLY A 129 0.78 7.55 -1.73
CA GLY A 129 1.89 7.77 -0.80
C GLY A 129 1.36 8.37 0.49
N PHE A 130 2.05 8.03 1.56
CA PHE A 130 1.69 8.44 2.93
C PHE A 130 2.81 9.24 3.58
N THR A 131 3.64 9.92 2.76
CA THR A 131 4.75 10.76 3.19
C THR A 131 4.40 12.25 3.27
N GLY A 132 3.15 12.62 2.93
CA GLY A 132 2.73 14.02 2.86
C GLY A 132 2.94 14.68 1.52
N GLU A 133 3.67 14.06 0.60
CA GLU A 133 3.82 14.57 -0.76
C GLU A 133 2.53 14.39 -1.58
N LYS A 134 2.20 15.42 -2.37
CA LYS A 134 0.99 15.40 -3.21
C LYS A 134 1.08 14.47 -4.40
N LEU A 135 2.30 14.19 -4.85
CA LEU A 135 2.59 13.31 -5.96
C LEU A 135 3.53 12.21 -5.50
N GLY A 136 3.07 10.98 -5.64
CA GLY A 136 3.84 9.83 -5.22
C GLY A 136 3.32 8.55 -5.84
N PHE A 137 4.20 7.56 -5.85
CA PHE A 137 3.93 6.22 -6.33
C PHE A 137 4.56 5.20 -5.38
N GLU A 138 3.93 4.05 -5.28
CA GLU A 138 4.45 2.87 -4.62
C GLU A 138 4.63 1.78 -5.68
N ILE A 139 5.80 1.17 -5.71
CA ILE A 139 6.15 0.14 -6.69
C ILE A 139 6.30 -1.18 -5.95
N TYR A 140 5.41 -2.12 -6.24
CA TYR A 140 5.43 -3.47 -5.69
C TYR A 140 6.04 -4.42 -6.71
N PHE A 141 7.04 -5.20 -6.32
CA PHE A 141 7.76 -6.10 -7.20
C PHE A 141 8.17 -7.39 -6.47
N PRO A 142 8.48 -8.49 -7.22
CA PRO A 142 8.95 -9.71 -6.60
C PRO A 142 10.21 -9.48 -5.76
N LYS A 143 10.21 -9.95 -4.53
CA LYS A 143 11.28 -9.66 -3.54
C LYS A 143 12.67 -10.06 -4.00
N GLN A 144 12.80 -11.09 -4.82
CA GLN A 144 14.06 -11.51 -5.41
C GLN A 144 14.71 -10.47 -6.32
N GLU A 145 13.93 -9.54 -6.84
CA GLU A 145 14.39 -8.45 -7.70
C GLU A 145 14.85 -7.20 -6.90
N ALA A 146 14.72 -7.22 -5.58
CA ALA A 146 14.99 -6.05 -4.74
C ALA A 146 16.39 -5.45 -4.94
N PRO A 147 17.50 -6.21 -5.01
CA PRO A 147 18.81 -5.61 -5.22
C PRO A 147 18.94 -4.86 -6.56
N LYS A 148 18.30 -5.39 -7.62
CA LYS A 148 18.29 -4.75 -8.93
C LYS A 148 17.43 -3.50 -8.94
N MET A 149 16.25 -3.57 -8.32
CA MET A 149 15.31 -2.45 -8.23
C MET A 149 15.87 -1.31 -7.40
N GLU A 150 16.47 -1.61 -6.26
CA GLU A 150 17.10 -0.62 -5.39
C GLU A 150 18.18 0.18 -6.13
N GLY A 151 19.09 -0.51 -6.82
CA GLY A 151 20.14 0.14 -7.62
C GLY A 151 19.58 1.08 -8.68
N LYS A 152 18.57 0.61 -9.43
CA LYS A 152 17.93 1.42 -10.48
C LYS A 152 17.20 2.65 -9.94
N LEU A 153 16.42 2.46 -8.89
CA LEU A 153 15.67 3.54 -8.27
C LEU A 153 16.61 4.60 -7.70
N ARG A 154 17.70 4.18 -7.04
CA ARG A 154 18.70 5.10 -6.50
C ARG A 154 19.37 5.90 -7.60
N GLU A 155 19.92 5.23 -8.63
CA GLU A 155 20.60 5.89 -9.74
C GLU A 155 19.71 6.92 -10.45
N LEU A 156 18.46 6.52 -10.74
CA LEU A 156 17.54 7.40 -11.42
C LEU A 156 17.07 8.56 -10.52
N ALA A 157 16.83 8.31 -9.23
CA ALA A 157 16.51 9.36 -8.28
C ALA A 157 17.62 10.41 -8.21
N GLU A 158 18.88 9.99 -8.09
CA GLU A 158 20.05 10.88 -8.05
C GLU A 158 20.18 11.68 -9.34
N SER A 159 19.97 11.07 -10.50
CA SER A 159 20.02 11.76 -11.80
C SER A 159 18.96 12.86 -11.95
N LEU A 160 17.83 12.71 -11.26
CA LEU A 160 16.73 13.68 -11.22
C LEU A 160 16.86 14.69 -10.07
N GLY A 161 17.97 14.63 -9.29
CA GLY A 161 18.20 15.50 -8.14
C GLY A 161 17.46 15.08 -6.87
N GLY A 162 16.91 13.86 -6.85
CA GLY A 162 16.36 13.22 -5.68
C GLY A 162 17.42 12.46 -4.88
N LYS A 163 16.99 11.78 -3.85
CA LYS A 163 17.86 10.91 -3.03
C LYS A 163 17.05 9.83 -2.33
N GLU A 164 17.73 8.78 -1.94
CA GLU A 164 17.17 7.77 -1.04
C GLU A 164 16.96 8.37 0.35
N VAL A 165 15.82 8.01 0.95
CA VAL A 165 15.49 8.36 2.34
C VAL A 165 15.38 7.05 3.12
N THR A 166 16.41 6.76 3.92
CA THR A 166 16.51 5.52 4.70
C THR A 166 16.10 5.69 6.16
N GLU A 167 16.01 6.94 6.64
CA GLU A 167 15.65 7.24 8.01
C GLU A 167 14.14 7.08 8.22
N PHE A 168 13.76 6.01 8.91
CA PHE A 168 12.36 5.74 9.24
C PHE A 168 11.68 6.95 9.93
N GLN A 169 12.39 7.65 10.80
CA GLN A 169 11.86 8.84 11.48
C GLN A 169 11.49 9.94 10.49
N VAL A 170 12.29 10.16 9.45
CA VAL A 170 12.00 11.18 8.45
C VAL A 170 10.74 10.79 7.65
N MET A 171 10.68 9.56 7.17
CA MET A 171 9.56 9.10 6.36
C MET A 171 8.26 8.99 7.15
N ALA A 172 8.33 8.42 8.36
CA ALA A 172 7.12 8.08 9.11
C ALA A 172 6.64 9.18 10.06
N TRP A 173 7.51 10.13 10.41
CA TRP A 173 7.18 11.14 11.41
C TRP A 173 7.38 12.56 10.94
N THR A 174 8.56 12.91 10.44
CA THR A 174 8.86 14.29 10.07
C THR A 174 8.01 14.74 8.89
N LEU A 175 8.06 14.01 7.77
CA LEU A 175 7.32 14.37 6.57
C LEU A 175 5.79 14.33 6.75
N PRO A 176 5.20 13.28 7.37
CA PRO A 176 3.77 13.28 7.66
C PRO A 176 3.35 14.41 8.60
N CYS A 177 4.12 14.71 9.63
CA CYS A 177 3.80 15.82 10.55
C CYS A 177 3.86 17.18 9.84
N GLU A 178 4.84 17.42 8.98
CA GLU A 178 4.92 18.64 8.16
C GLU A 178 3.71 18.78 7.22
N ALA A 179 3.18 17.66 6.74
CA ALA A 179 1.98 17.62 5.91
C ALA A 179 0.66 17.67 6.70
N GLY A 180 0.72 17.63 8.04
CA GLY A 180 -0.45 17.59 8.90
C GLY A 180 -1.14 16.23 8.98
N PHE A 181 -0.42 15.14 8.71
CA PHE A 181 -0.94 13.79 8.89
C PHE A 181 -0.79 13.36 10.35
N TYR A 182 -1.84 12.71 10.86
CA TYR A 182 -1.77 11.97 12.11
C TYR A 182 -1.20 10.59 11.84
N TYR A 183 -0.26 10.18 12.70
CA TYR A 183 0.29 8.85 12.63
C TYR A 183 -0.48 7.91 13.58
N MET A 184 -0.53 6.63 13.24
CA MET A 184 -1.28 5.62 13.99
C MET A 184 -0.98 5.61 15.50
N ARG A 185 0.28 5.78 15.89
CA ARG A 185 0.71 5.88 17.30
C ARG A 185 0.08 7.07 18.04
N ASP A 186 -0.24 8.16 17.31
CA ASP A 186 -0.83 9.36 17.93
C ASP A 186 -2.32 9.16 18.20
N LEU A 187 -2.92 8.16 17.58
CA LEU A 187 -4.34 7.81 17.67
C LEU A 187 -4.60 6.61 18.58
N ARG A 188 -3.57 5.79 18.85
CA ARG A 188 -3.68 4.66 19.79
C ARG A 188 -3.56 5.17 21.22
N HIS A 189 -4.57 4.88 22.02
CA HIS A 189 -4.45 5.00 23.46
C HIS A 189 -3.55 3.87 23.98
N THR A 190 -2.44 4.22 24.60
CA THR A 190 -1.56 3.29 25.30
C THR A 190 -2.16 2.84 26.61
#